data_9b80f8ab3810d66eed69b69a8fa5aa37
#
_entry.id   9b80f8ab3810d66eed69b69a8fa5aa37
#
_cell.length_a   1.000
_cell.length_b   1.000
_cell.length_c   1.000
_cell.angle_alpha   90.00
_cell.angle_beta   90.00
_cell.angle_gamma   90.00
#
_symmetry.space_group_name_H-M   'P 1'
#
loop_
_entity.id
_entity.type
_entity.pdbx_description
1 polymer ?
#
loop_
_entity_poly.entity_id
_entity_poly.type
_entity_poly.pdbx_seq_one_letter_code
_entity_poly.pdbx_strand_id
1 'polypeptide(L)'
;QPEAMAVTAFLVFLFGMMPGLPTIPFTVLSCGVGALAWISFKERKKQAAIVAKEEEEAKAPVEPEAGSPEEVESLLSLDVLELEIGYGLIPLVDEEQGGDLLERIRSIRKQFAQEMGIIVPPLHVRDNLQLSPGQYVILIKGIEVAQGELMIGHLLAMDPGGVKKKIQGIETREPAFGLPALWIPESALQEAQMAGYTVVDLSTVVATHLAEVIRQNAHELLGRQEVQQLLDVVSKKHPKAVEEVTNALPLGVIQKVLQNLVKERVSIRDLLTIIETLADYGPMTKDPDILTEYVRQKLSRAIVKPLLEEDGVLRVLTLDPSLEEQIRSNIQQTEQGSFLTLDPRIAQAIVNSIKNAVEQVIEQGHQAIILCSPSIRRHLRRLLERFVPNVIVLSHSEIPPNINLEAIFIIKI
;
A
#
# COMPACT_ATOMS: atom_id res chain seq x y z
N GLN A 1 -52.81 19.35 6.98
CA GLN A 1 -52.49 18.16 6.18
C GLN A 1 -53.42 18.13 4.95
N PRO A 2 -52.92 18.30 3.71
CA PRO A 2 -53.80 18.42 2.53
C PRO A 2 -54.59 17.15 2.25
N GLU A 3 -54.11 15.99 2.65
CA GLU A 3 -54.84 14.72 2.57
C GLU A 3 -56.11 14.68 3.43
N ALA A 4 -56.00 15.20 4.65
CA ALA A 4 -57.16 15.32 5.55
C ALA A 4 -58.22 16.30 5.00
N MET A 5 -57.75 17.39 4.37
CA MET A 5 -58.67 18.37 3.75
C MET A 5 -59.37 17.78 2.50
N ALA A 6 -58.68 16.97 1.70
CA ALA A 6 -59.27 16.29 0.57
C ALA A 6 -60.34 15.25 0.99
N VAL A 7 -60.07 14.49 2.06
CA VAL A 7 -61.00 13.53 2.65
C VAL A 7 -62.22 14.28 3.25
N THR A 8 -61.99 15.39 3.91
CA THR A 8 -63.09 16.24 4.46
C THR A 8 -63.96 16.81 3.37
N ALA A 9 -63.38 17.33 2.27
CA ALA A 9 -64.12 17.85 1.11
C ALA A 9 -65.01 16.73 0.50
N PHE A 10 -64.47 15.53 0.37
CA PHE A 10 -65.18 14.38 -0.17
C PHE A 10 -66.37 13.96 0.74
N LEU A 11 -66.15 13.90 2.05
CA LEU A 11 -67.22 13.58 3.02
C LEU A 11 -68.32 14.62 3.03
N VAL A 12 -68.00 15.92 3.00
CA VAL A 12 -68.99 17.02 2.95
C VAL A 12 -69.78 16.96 1.64
N PHE A 13 -69.16 16.59 0.53
CA PHE A 13 -69.87 16.38 -0.72
C PHE A 13 -70.87 15.22 -0.64
N LEU A 14 -70.47 14.11 -0.02
CA LEU A 14 -71.32 12.92 0.15
C LEU A 14 -72.52 13.19 1.06
N PHE A 15 -72.35 13.97 2.12
CA PHE A 15 -73.44 14.43 2.96
C PHE A 15 -74.42 15.33 2.21
N GLY A 16 -73.93 16.17 1.27
CA GLY A 16 -74.82 17.04 0.46
C GLY A 16 -75.72 16.25 -0.52
N MET A 17 -75.42 14.97 -0.81
CA MET A 17 -76.26 14.11 -1.65
C MET A 17 -77.36 13.36 -0.90
N MET A 18 -77.45 13.45 0.44
CA MET A 18 -78.44 12.78 1.20
C MET A 18 -79.86 13.48 1.05
N PRO A 19 -80.89 12.70 0.75
CA PRO A 19 -82.21 13.28 0.58
C PRO A 19 -82.71 13.89 1.92
N GLY A 20 -83.03 15.20 1.91
CA GLY A 20 -83.49 15.95 3.07
C GLY A 20 -82.52 17.05 3.58
N LEU A 21 -81.35 17.14 3.03
CA LEU A 21 -80.36 18.19 3.32
C LEU A 21 -80.22 19.21 2.17
N PRO A 22 -79.96 20.51 2.50
CA PRO A 22 -79.84 21.56 1.45
C PRO A 22 -78.55 21.32 0.65
N THR A 23 -78.65 20.82 -0.61
CA THR A 23 -77.56 20.42 -1.49
C THR A 23 -76.62 21.57 -1.86
N ILE A 24 -77.16 22.79 -2.08
CA ILE A 24 -76.37 23.93 -2.57
C ILE A 24 -75.29 24.39 -1.59
N PRO A 25 -75.53 24.59 -0.29
CA PRO A 25 -74.50 25.02 0.66
C PRO A 25 -73.41 23.97 0.87
N PHE A 26 -73.75 22.66 0.84
CA PHE A 26 -72.71 21.59 0.99
C PHE A 26 -71.81 21.42 -0.22
N THR A 27 -72.35 21.62 -1.44
CA THR A 27 -71.53 21.59 -2.64
C THR A 27 -70.54 22.77 -2.71
N VAL A 28 -71.05 23.99 -2.34
CA VAL A 28 -70.16 25.18 -2.31
C VAL A 28 -69.02 24.99 -1.27
N LEU A 29 -69.38 24.48 -0.07
CA LEU A 29 -68.39 24.24 0.98
C LEU A 29 -67.38 23.17 0.59
N SER A 30 -67.79 22.08 -0.06
CA SER A 30 -66.94 21.01 -0.56
C SER A 30 -65.99 21.53 -1.66
N CYS A 31 -66.49 22.32 -2.61
CA CYS A 31 -65.62 22.95 -3.61
C CYS A 31 -64.61 23.90 -3.00
N GLY A 32 -64.96 24.68 -1.99
CA GLY A 32 -64.06 25.60 -1.28
C GLY A 32 -62.90 24.85 -0.57
N VAL A 33 -63.25 23.79 0.20
CA VAL A 33 -62.25 22.97 0.91
C VAL A 33 -61.39 22.18 -0.09
N GLY A 34 -61.99 21.68 -1.17
CA GLY A 34 -61.26 21.00 -2.26
C GLY A 34 -60.24 21.89 -2.98
N ALA A 35 -60.63 23.16 -3.23
CA ALA A 35 -59.71 24.14 -3.86
C ALA A 35 -58.52 24.46 -2.92
N LEU A 36 -58.81 24.64 -1.62
CA LEU A 36 -57.75 24.87 -0.62
C LEU A 36 -56.79 23.65 -0.50
N ALA A 37 -57.32 22.44 -0.54
CA ALA A 37 -56.53 21.21 -0.55
C ALA A 37 -55.63 21.13 -1.78
N TRP A 38 -56.13 21.49 -2.97
CA TRP A 38 -55.37 21.48 -4.22
C TRP A 38 -54.25 22.53 -4.23
N ILE A 39 -54.50 23.74 -3.72
CA ILE A 39 -53.48 24.78 -3.58
C ILE A 39 -52.38 24.34 -2.61
N SER A 40 -52.74 23.79 -1.47
CA SER A 40 -51.78 23.28 -0.46
C SER A 40 -50.96 22.08 -0.98
N PHE A 41 -51.54 21.22 -1.83
CA PHE A 41 -50.81 20.12 -2.51
C PHE A 41 -49.80 20.66 -3.51
N LYS A 42 -50.17 21.68 -4.26
CA LYS A 42 -49.30 22.33 -5.27
C LYS A 42 -48.11 23.05 -4.60
N GLU A 43 -48.33 23.72 -3.47
CA GLU A 43 -47.26 24.37 -2.70
C GLU A 43 -46.30 23.37 -2.06
N ARG A 44 -46.80 22.27 -1.48
CA ARG A 44 -45.94 21.20 -0.96
C ARG A 44 -45.08 20.55 -2.05
N LYS A 45 -45.63 20.31 -3.24
CA LYS A 45 -44.90 19.76 -4.35
C LYS A 45 -43.81 20.71 -4.86
N LYS A 46 -44.03 22.02 -4.79
CA LYS A 46 -43.00 23.03 -5.10
C LYS A 46 -41.92 23.07 -4.02
N GLN A 47 -42.30 23.05 -2.74
CA GLN A 47 -41.32 23.03 -1.64
C GLN A 47 -40.48 21.75 -1.61
N ALA A 48 -41.07 20.58 -1.86
CA ALA A 48 -40.35 19.32 -1.96
C ALA A 48 -39.37 19.31 -3.16
N ALA A 49 -39.75 19.96 -4.27
CA ALA A 49 -38.83 20.09 -5.44
C ALA A 49 -37.69 21.08 -5.17
N ILE A 50 -37.90 22.11 -4.36
CA ILE A 50 -36.85 23.06 -3.95
C ILE A 50 -35.90 22.40 -2.96
N VAL A 51 -36.43 21.70 -1.93
CA VAL A 51 -35.60 20.96 -0.97
C VAL A 51 -34.80 19.83 -1.65
N ALA A 52 -35.43 19.12 -2.60
CA ALA A 52 -34.69 18.09 -3.38
C ALA A 52 -33.58 18.69 -4.27
N LYS A 53 -33.79 19.90 -4.82
CA LYS A 53 -32.75 20.64 -5.54
C LYS A 53 -31.65 21.16 -4.61
N GLU A 54 -32.01 21.68 -3.43
CA GLU A 54 -31.05 22.12 -2.42
C GLU A 54 -30.23 20.94 -1.86
N GLU A 55 -30.87 19.75 -1.70
CA GLU A 55 -30.14 18.53 -1.29
C GLU A 55 -29.27 17.95 -2.42
N GLU A 56 -29.64 18.15 -3.68
CA GLU A 56 -28.82 17.75 -4.85
C GLU A 56 -27.66 18.72 -5.08
N GLU A 57 -27.90 20.03 -4.89
CA GLU A 57 -26.84 21.07 -4.91
C GLU A 57 -25.90 20.96 -3.69
N ALA A 58 -26.38 20.53 -2.52
CA ALA A 58 -25.55 20.28 -1.33
C ALA A 58 -24.73 18.98 -1.42
N LYS A 59 -25.04 18.10 -2.39
CA LYS A 59 -24.29 16.86 -2.68
C LYS A 59 -23.37 16.97 -3.91
N ALA A 60 -23.49 18.03 -4.70
CA ALA A 60 -22.48 18.34 -5.70
C ALA A 60 -21.20 18.77 -4.99
N PRO A 61 -20.00 18.27 -5.36
CA PRO A 61 -18.77 18.80 -4.84
C PRO A 61 -18.76 20.30 -5.20
N VAL A 62 -18.83 21.16 -4.18
CA VAL A 62 -18.62 22.59 -4.37
C VAL A 62 -17.16 22.72 -4.78
N GLU A 63 -16.89 23.02 -6.04
CA GLU A 63 -15.58 23.52 -6.44
C GLU A 63 -15.33 24.78 -5.60
N PRO A 64 -14.30 24.82 -4.74
CA PRO A 64 -14.04 25.98 -3.90
C PRO A 64 -13.78 27.18 -4.82
N GLU A 65 -14.39 28.31 -4.50
CA GLU A 65 -14.12 29.57 -5.20
C GLU A 65 -12.62 29.88 -5.14
N ALA A 66 -12.00 30.19 -6.28
CA ALA A 66 -10.59 30.45 -6.40
C ALA A 66 -10.11 31.48 -5.33
N GLY A 67 -9.22 31.03 -4.40
CA GLY A 67 -8.70 31.82 -3.30
C GLY A 67 -9.48 31.72 -1.99
N SER A 68 -10.44 30.78 -1.86
CA SER A 68 -11.12 30.53 -0.57
C SER A 68 -10.14 29.93 0.46
N PRO A 69 -10.34 30.16 1.79
CA PRO A 69 -9.50 29.52 2.81
C PRO A 69 -9.50 27.99 2.69
N GLU A 70 -10.61 27.38 2.26
CA GLU A 70 -10.73 25.93 2.03
C GLU A 70 -9.86 25.47 0.83
N GLU A 71 -9.74 26.27 -0.23
CA GLU A 71 -8.84 25.98 -1.34
C GLU A 71 -7.38 26.03 -0.88
N VAL A 72 -7.02 27.01 -0.07
CA VAL A 72 -5.66 27.11 0.50
C VAL A 72 -5.39 25.95 1.46
N GLU A 73 -6.35 25.52 2.28
CA GLU A 73 -6.23 24.35 3.14
C GLU A 73 -6.06 23.07 2.33
N SER A 74 -6.77 22.93 1.21
CA SER A 74 -6.61 21.76 0.32
C SER A 74 -5.21 21.66 -0.30
N LEU A 75 -4.59 22.82 -0.60
CA LEU A 75 -3.21 22.91 -1.08
C LEU A 75 -2.16 22.55 -0.01
N LEU A 76 -2.51 22.64 1.28
CA LEU A 76 -1.63 22.24 2.39
C LEU A 76 -1.68 20.72 2.65
N SER A 77 -2.70 20.01 2.16
CA SER A 77 -2.79 18.56 2.30
C SER A 77 -1.88 17.90 1.28
N LEU A 78 -0.77 17.30 1.77
CA LEU A 78 0.10 16.49 0.92
C LEU A 78 -0.52 15.10 0.71
N ASP A 79 -0.69 14.72 -0.54
CA ASP A 79 -1.04 13.35 -0.88
C ASP A 79 0.09 12.41 -0.47
N VAL A 80 -0.27 11.28 0.15
CA VAL A 80 0.74 10.33 0.65
C VAL A 80 1.43 9.61 -0.50
N LEU A 81 0.70 9.34 -1.58
CA LEU A 81 1.20 8.65 -2.77
C LEU A 81 0.60 9.29 -4.02
N GLU A 82 1.47 9.78 -4.91
CA GLU A 82 1.09 10.45 -6.15
C GLU A 82 1.82 9.86 -7.34
N LEU A 83 1.16 9.86 -8.49
CA LEU A 83 1.74 9.52 -9.80
C LEU A 83 1.48 10.70 -10.74
N GLU A 84 2.53 11.42 -11.08
CA GLU A 84 2.47 12.44 -12.11
C GLU A 84 2.83 11.83 -13.47
N ILE A 85 2.04 12.15 -14.50
CA ILE A 85 2.20 11.61 -15.85
C ILE A 85 2.30 12.71 -16.89
N GLY A 86 3.16 12.52 -17.88
CA GLY A 86 3.21 13.36 -19.06
C GLY A 86 1.98 13.16 -19.95
N TYR A 87 1.65 14.16 -20.75
CA TYR A 87 0.40 14.20 -21.52
C TYR A 87 0.21 13.01 -22.48
N GLY A 88 1.27 12.40 -22.97
CA GLY A 88 1.19 11.24 -23.85
C GLY A 88 0.82 9.94 -23.14
N LEU A 89 0.82 9.91 -21.80
CA LEU A 89 0.43 8.77 -20.97
C LEU A 89 -1.02 8.86 -20.47
N ILE A 90 -1.72 9.99 -20.73
CA ILE A 90 -3.13 10.16 -20.35
C ILE A 90 -4.02 9.01 -20.84
N PRO A 91 -3.85 8.47 -22.08
CA PRO A 91 -4.65 7.34 -22.53
C PRO A 91 -4.53 6.08 -21.67
N LEU A 92 -3.45 5.92 -20.87
CA LEU A 92 -3.28 4.77 -19.98
C LEU A 92 -4.21 4.83 -18.75
N VAL A 93 -4.64 6.04 -18.35
CA VAL A 93 -5.51 6.27 -17.17
C VAL A 93 -6.96 6.59 -17.56
N ASP A 94 -7.21 6.90 -18.83
CA ASP A 94 -8.55 7.21 -19.33
C ASP A 94 -9.30 5.92 -19.70
N GLU A 95 -10.28 5.54 -18.88
CA GLU A 95 -11.10 4.34 -19.10
C GLU A 95 -11.90 4.43 -20.43
N GLU A 96 -12.27 5.64 -20.91
CA GLU A 96 -12.98 5.82 -22.17
C GLU A 96 -12.09 5.51 -23.39
N GLN A 97 -10.77 5.69 -23.25
CA GLN A 97 -9.77 5.34 -24.25
C GLN A 97 -9.22 3.92 -24.10
N GLY A 98 -9.78 3.13 -23.17
CA GLY A 98 -9.34 1.75 -22.91
C GLY A 98 -8.15 1.63 -21.97
N GLY A 99 -7.83 2.69 -21.23
CA GLY A 99 -6.78 2.70 -20.22
C GLY A 99 -7.14 1.79 -19.03
N ASP A 100 -6.21 0.94 -18.64
CA ASP A 100 -6.39 -0.05 -17.56
C ASP A 100 -5.47 0.19 -16.34
N LEU A 101 -4.67 1.25 -16.37
CA LEU A 101 -3.70 1.54 -15.31
C LEU A 101 -4.37 1.71 -13.94
N LEU A 102 -5.53 2.40 -13.87
CA LEU A 102 -6.25 2.59 -12.61
C LEU A 102 -6.76 1.28 -12.02
N GLU A 103 -7.21 0.34 -12.85
CA GLU A 103 -7.62 -1.01 -12.40
C GLU A 103 -6.42 -1.80 -11.88
N ARG A 104 -5.29 -1.74 -12.56
CA ARG A 104 -4.03 -2.37 -12.10
C ARG A 104 -3.58 -1.81 -10.77
N ILE A 105 -3.67 -0.50 -10.57
CA ILE A 105 -3.35 0.15 -9.28
C ILE A 105 -4.26 -0.35 -8.15
N ARG A 106 -5.59 -0.48 -8.40
CA ARG A 106 -6.52 -1.07 -7.44
C ARG A 106 -6.14 -2.51 -7.10
N SER A 107 -5.72 -3.29 -8.10
CA SER A 107 -5.25 -4.67 -7.91
C SER A 107 -3.97 -4.76 -7.09
N ILE A 108 -2.99 -3.89 -7.35
CA ILE A 108 -1.75 -3.78 -6.57
C ILE A 108 -2.06 -3.50 -5.09
N ARG A 109 -2.92 -2.52 -4.80
CA ARG A 109 -3.31 -2.20 -3.40
C ARG A 109 -3.94 -3.40 -2.69
N LYS A 110 -4.79 -4.17 -3.40
CA LYS A 110 -5.40 -5.40 -2.87
C LYS A 110 -4.35 -6.49 -2.63
N GLN A 111 -3.40 -6.63 -3.53
CA GLN A 111 -2.30 -7.59 -3.39
C GLN A 111 -1.43 -7.26 -2.17
N PHE A 112 -1.03 -6.00 -1.98
CA PHE A 112 -0.27 -5.59 -0.79
C PHE A 112 -1.00 -5.87 0.53
N ALA A 113 -2.31 -5.64 0.57
CA ALA A 113 -3.11 -5.98 1.74
C ALA A 113 -3.15 -7.49 2.01
N GLN A 114 -3.18 -8.32 0.96
CA GLN A 114 -3.20 -9.78 1.06
C GLN A 114 -1.83 -10.39 1.39
N GLU A 115 -0.76 -9.87 0.83
CA GLU A 115 0.59 -10.42 0.99
C GLU A 115 1.31 -9.84 2.21
N MET A 116 1.33 -8.52 2.31
CA MET A 116 2.09 -7.81 3.34
C MET A 116 1.27 -7.41 4.56
N GLY A 117 -0.07 -7.39 4.45
CA GLY A 117 -0.95 -6.92 5.51
C GLY A 117 -0.99 -5.40 5.66
N ILE A 118 -0.59 -4.64 4.64
CA ILE A 118 -0.52 -3.17 4.67
C ILE A 118 -1.71 -2.59 3.93
N ILE A 119 -2.27 -1.52 4.48
CA ILE A 119 -3.26 -0.70 3.78
C ILE A 119 -2.49 0.38 3.02
N VAL A 120 -2.30 0.19 1.71
CA VAL A 120 -1.68 1.21 0.84
C VAL A 120 -2.66 2.38 0.68
N PRO A 121 -2.26 3.64 0.95
CA PRO A 121 -3.09 4.82 0.78
C PRO A 121 -3.65 4.94 -0.65
N PRO A 122 -4.68 5.77 -0.87
CA PRO A 122 -5.10 6.12 -2.23
C PRO A 122 -3.92 6.68 -3.02
N LEU A 123 -3.81 6.29 -4.29
CA LEU A 123 -2.88 6.90 -5.23
C LEU A 123 -3.64 8.00 -5.98
N HIS A 124 -3.15 9.22 -5.95
CA HIS A 124 -3.64 10.30 -6.79
C HIS A 124 -2.83 10.35 -8.07
N VAL A 125 -3.52 10.31 -9.21
CA VAL A 125 -2.90 10.45 -10.53
C VAL A 125 -3.19 11.84 -11.05
N ARG A 126 -2.12 12.57 -11.44
CA ARG A 126 -2.22 13.93 -11.97
C ARG A 126 -1.45 14.03 -13.28
N ASP A 127 -1.95 14.81 -14.21
CA ASP A 127 -1.21 15.22 -15.40
C ASP A 127 -0.22 16.35 -15.02
N ASN A 128 1.00 16.28 -15.57
CA ASN A 128 2.01 17.30 -15.39
C ASN A 128 2.57 17.71 -16.76
N LEU A 129 2.23 18.93 -17.18
CA LEU A 129 2.66 19.48 -18.46
C LEU A 129 4.16 19.83 -18.53
N GLN A 130 4.86 19.82 -17.39
CA GLN A 130 6.31 20.04 -17.35
C GLN A 130 7.09 18.77 -17.70
N LEU A 131 6.45 17.60 -17.61
CA LEU A 131 7.06 16.32 -17.96
C LEU A 131 7.07 16.10 -19.48
N SER A 132 8.09 15.37 -19.96
CA SER A 132 8.09 14.86 -21.34
C SER A 132 6.86 13.98 -21.59
N PRO A 133 6.38 13.86 -22.85
CA PRO A 133 5.12 13.15 -23.16
C PRO A 133 5.04 11.73 -22.59
N GLY A 134 6.13 10.98 -22.63
CA GLY A 134 6.21 9.60 -22.16
C GLY A 134 6.79 9.47 -20.73
N GLN A 135 7.06 10.56 -20.04
CA GLN A 135 7.64 10.54 -18.70
C GLN A 135 6.57 10.43 -17.63
N TYR A 136 6.90 9.76 -16.53
CA TYR A 136 6.10 9.74 -15.30
C TYR A 136 7.02 9.82 -14.08
N VAL A 137 6.46 10.34 -12.99
CA VAL A 137 7.14 10.51 -11.70
C VAL A 137 6.25 9.95 -10.59
N ILE A 138 6.86 9.23 -9.66
CA ILE A 138 6.18 8.69 -8.46
C ILE A 138 6.66 9.51 -7.25
N LEU A 139 5.71 10.08 -6.52
CA LEU A 139 5.99 10.87 -5.34
C LEU A 139 5.41 10.22 -4.09
N ILE A 140 6.15 10.32 -2.99
CA ILE A 140 5.68 9.97 -1.65
C ILE A 140 5.76 11.23 -0.79
N LYS A 141 4.60 11.67 -0.28
CA LYS A 141 4.48 12.91 0.51
C LYS A 141 5.09 14.13 -0.20
N GLY A 142 4.82 14.24 -1.51
CA GLY A 142 5.30 15.34 -2.36
C GLY A 142 6.78 15.27 -2.72
N ILE A 143 7.50 14.19 -2.34
CA ILE A 143 8.92 14.00 -2.67
C ILE A 143 9.02 12.96 -3.78
N GLU A 144 9.73 13.30 -4.86
CA GLU A 144 10.03 12.37 -5.94
C GLU A 144 10.90 11.21 -5.42
N VAL A 145 10.40 9.98 -5.57
CA VAL A 145 11.12 8.76 -5.15
C VAL A 145 11.52 7.90 -6.33
N ALA A 146 10.84 8.04 -7.47
CA ALA A 146 11.17 7.33 -8.70
C ALA A 146 10.61 8.07 -9.92
N GLN A 147 11.23 7.85 -11.08
CA GLN A 147 10.77 8.35 -12.37
C GLN A 147 11.01 7.29 -13.45
N GLY A 148 10.31 7.40 -14.56
CA GLY A 148 10.51 6.55 -15.72
C GLY A 148 10.06 7.24 -16.99
N GLU A 149 10.56 6.74 -18.13
CA GLU A 149 10.19 7.21 -19.44
C GLU A 149 9.78 6.04 -20.32
N LEU A 150 8.61 6.14 -20.92
CA LEU A 150 7.99 5.13 -21.76
C LEU A 150 8.00 5.58 -23.23
N MET A 151 8.17 4.63 -24.12
CA MET A 151 8.07 4.88 -25.55
C MET A 151 6.63 4.61 -26.03
N ILE A 152 5.88 5.69 -26.27
CA ILE A 152 4.47 5.61 -26.70
C ILE A 152 4.37 4.84 -28.01
N GLY A 153 3.37 3.96 -28.14
CA GLY A 153 3.17 3.12 -29.32
C GLY A 153 4.14 1.93 -29.42
N HIS A 154 4.87 1.62 -28.36
CA HIS A 154 5.77 0.48 -28.28
C HIS A 154 5.44 -0.42 -27.10
N LEU A 155 5.94 -1.65 -27.13
CA LEU A 155 5.90 -2.63 -26.05
C LEU A 155 7.30 -2.82 -25.51
N LEU A 156 7.40 -3.21 -24.24
CA LEU A 156 8.67 -3.52 -23.60
C LEU A 156 8.94 -5.03 -23.65
N ALA A 157 10.03 -5.44 -24.30
CA ALA A 157 10.47 -6.83 -24.38
C ALA A 157 11.69 -7.05 -23.48
N MET A 158 11.57 -8.00 -22.55
CA MET A 158 12.63 -8.36 -21.58
C MET A 158 13.12 -9.78 -21.84
N ASP A 159 14.43 -10.01 -21.72
CA ASP A 159 15.02 -11.34 -21.78
C ASP A 159 14.94 -12.01 -20.38
N PRO A 160 14.15 -13.09 -20.22
CA PRO A 160 14.05 -13.80 -18.93
C PRO A 160 15.24 -14.71 -18.65
N GLY A 161 16.25 -14.72 -19.51
CA GLY A 161 17.38 -15.62 -19.46
C GLY A 161 17.20 -16.83 -20.40
N GLY A 162 17.81 -16.78 -21.57
CA GLY A 162 17.79 -17.89 -22.53
C GLY A 162 16.99 -17.64 -23.81
N VAL A 163 16.91 -16.41 -24.25
CA VAL A 163 16.34 -16.03 -25.54
C VAL A 163 17.06 -16.74 -26.69
N LYS A 164 16.29 -17.38 -27.56
CA LYS A 164 16.79 -18.19 -28.69
C LYS A 164 17.35 -17.34 -29.85
N LYS A 165 16.78 -16.17 -30.07
CA LYS A 165 17.12 -15.28 -31.18
C LYS A 165 16.99 -13.82 -30.72
N LYS A 166 18.01 -13.01 -30.92
CA LYS A 166 17.94 -11.57 -30.67
C LYS A 166 16.98 -10.91 -31.69
N ILE A 167 16.08 -10.09 -31.17
CA ILE A 167 15.14 -9.27 -31.98
C ILE A 167 15.70 -7.85 -32.12
N GLN A 168 15.20 -7.12 -33.13
CA GLN A 168 15.50 -5.70 -33.28
C GLN A 168 14.59 -4.87 -32.38
N GLY A 169 15.18 -3.88 -31.71
CA GLY A 169 14.47 -2.96 -30.84
C GLY A 169 15.40 -1.86 -30.36
N ILE A 170 14.84 -0.88 -29.67
CA ILE A 170 15.60 0.22 -29.07
C ILE A 170 15.99 -0.22 -27.67
N GLU A 171 17.30 -0.29 -27.41
CA GLU A 171 17.84 -0.71 -26.13
C GLU A 171 17.42 0.25 -25.00
N THR A 172 16.97 -0.31 -23.91
CA THR A 172 16.55 0.41 -22.71
C THR A 172 16.78 -0.44 -21.45
N ARG A 173 16.43 0.13 -20.30
CA ARG A 173 16.36 -0.61 -19.04
C ARG A 173 14.94 -0.52 -18.49
N GLU A 174 14.44 -1.64 -18.02
CA GLU A 174 13.15 -1.72 -17.33
C GLU A 174 13.25 -0.92 -16.01
N PRO A 175 12.28 -0.01 -15.73
CA PRO A 175 12.42 0.96 -14.66
C PRO A 175 12.31 0.38 -13.23
N ALA A 176 11.64 -0.76 -13.02
CA ALA A 176 11.44 -1.32 -11.67
C ALA A 176 12.72 -1.99 -11.12
N PHE A 177 13.42 -2.78 -11.95
CA PHE A 177 14.59 -3.59 -11.53
C PHE A 177 15.88 -3.21 -12.28
N GLY A 178 15.80 -2.30 -13.24
CA GLY A 178 16.94 -1.88 -14.06
C GLY A 178 17.45 -2.96 -15.03
N LEU A 179 16.65 -3.98 -15.33
CA LEU A 179 17.00 -5.07 -16.21
C LEU A 179 17.12 -4.61 -17.67
N PRO A 180 18.05 -5.17 -18.46
CA PRO A 180 18.14 -4.88 -19.88
C PRO A 180 16.84 -5.24 -20.61
N ALA A 181 16.32 -4.34 -21.43
CA ALA A 181 15.07 -4.49 -22.17
C ALA A 181 15.15 -3.79 -23.53
N LEU A 182 14.17 -4.06 -24.38
CA LEU A 182 14.06 -3.49 -25.72
C LEU A 182 12.66 -2.88 -25.91
N TRP A 183 12.57 -1.65 -26.40
CA TRP A 183 11.33 -1.14 -26.96
C TRP A 183 11.12 -1.68 -28.36
N ILE A 184 9.99 -2.36 -28.58
CA ILE A 184 9.61 -2.96 -29.86
C ILE A 184 8.27 -2.41 -30.33
N PRO A 185 8.05 -2.23 -31.65
CA PRO A 185 6.73 -1.88 -32.15
C PRO A 185 5.74 -3.04 -31.94
N GLU A 186 4.45 -2.73 -31.83
CA GLU A 186 3.40 -3.75 -31.63
C GLU A 186 3.42 -4.85 -32.70
N SER A 187 3.82 -4.51 -33.94
CA SER A 187 3.95 -5.46 -35.04
C SER A 187 5.00 -6.57 -34.78
N ALA A 188 5.97 -6.33 -33.91
CA ALA A 188 7.01 -7.30 -33.54
C ALA A 188 6.65 -8.18 -32.36
N LEU A 189 5.45 -8.03 -31.76
CA LEU A 189 5.01 -8.78 -30.58
C LEU A 189 5.12 -10.29 -30.75
N GLN A 190 4.60 -10.83 -31.85
CA GLN A 190 4.64 -12.28 -32.10
C GLN A 190 6.05 -12.82 -32.29
N GLU A 191 6.92 -12.07 -33.01
CA GLU A 191 8.29 -12.45 -33.22
C GLU A 191 9.06 -12.46 -31.87
N ALA A 192 8.85 -11.46 -31.02
CA ALA A 192 9.46 -11.36 -29.71
C ALA A 192 9.05 -12.54 -28.80
N GLN A 193 7.76 -12.86 -28.74
CA GLN A 193 7.25 -13.97 -27.95
C GLN A 193 7.78 -15.33 -28.44
N MET A 194 7.83 -15.55 -29.77
CA MET A 194 8.43 -16.77 -30.34
C MET A 194 9.91 -16.90 -30.07
N ALA A 195 10.64 -15.77 -29.98
CA ALA A 195 12.05 -15.72 -29.64
C ALA A 195 12.31 -16.00 -28.14
N GLY A 196 11.26 -15.97 -27.30
CA GLY A 196 11.33 -16.25 -25.86
C GLY A 196 11.42 -15.01 -24.98
N TYR A 197 11.13 -13.81 -25.52
CA TYR A 197 11.04 -12.58 -24.71
C TYR A 197 9.72 -12.52 -23.94
N THR A 198 9.78 -11.98 -22.73
CA THR A 198 8.58 -11.54 -22.02
C THR A 198 8.23 -10.14 -22.49
N VAL A 199 7.05 -9.96 -23.10
CA VAL A 199 6.61 -8.69 -23.66
C VAL A 199 5.44 -8.14 -22.85
N VAL A 200 5.55 -6.89 -22.43
CA VAL A 200 4.54 -6.21 -21.60
C VAL A 200 4.15 -4.84 -22.20
N ASP A 201 2.93 -4.43 -21.93
CA ASP A 201 2.41 -3.11 -22.29
C ASP A 201 2.90 -2.00 -21.34
N LEU A 202 2.68 -0.73 -21.72
CA LEU A 202 3.11 0.43 -20.96
C LEU A 202 2.45 0.51 -19.58
N SER A 203 1.17 0.18 -19.48
CA SER A 203 0.46 0.14 -18.19
C SER A 203 1.08 -0.87 -17.22
N THR A 204 1.47 -2.04 -17.73
CA THR A 204 2.17 -3.07 -16.93
C THR A 204 3.53 -2.57 -16.44
N VAL A 205 4.28 -1.84 -17.29
CA VAL A 205 5.58 -1.26 -16.89
C VAL A 205 5.40 -0.29 -15.74
N VAL A 206 4.46 0.67 -15.86
CA VAL A 206 4.18 1.64 -14.79
C VAL A 206 3.69 0.95 -13.54
N ALA A 207 2.75 0.00 -13.67
CA ALA A 207 2.18 -0.73 -12.55
C ALA A 207 3.24 -1.56 -11.79
N THR A 208 4.16 -2.20 -12.52
CA THR A 208 5.26 -2.97 -11.92
C THR A 208 6.25 -2.06 -11.19
N HIS A 209 6.62 -0.93 -11.80
CA HIS A 209 7.49 0.05 -11.16
C HIS A 209 6.85 0.65 -9.91
N LEU A 210 5.58 1.05 -10.00
CA LEU A 210 4.82 1.54 -8.84
C LEU A 210 4.76 0.51 -7.72
N ALA A 211 4.50 -0.76 -8.03
CA ALA A 211 4.48 -1.84 -7.03
C ALA A 211 5.84 -2.01 -6.34
N GLU A 212 6.95 -1.93 -7.08
CA GLU A 212 8.29 -2.02 -6.49
C GLU A 212 8.60 -0.79 -5.63
N VAL A 213 8.27 0.41 -6.08
CA VAL A 213 8.42 1.66 -5.29
C VAL A 213 7.60 1.60 -4.00
N ILE A 214 6.35 1.14 -4.06
CA ILE A 214 5.52 0.93 -2.87
C ILE A 214 6.18 -0.10 -1.93
N ARG A 215 6.71 -1.19 -2.46
CA ARG A 215 7.37 -2.25 -1.65
C ARG A 215 8.62 -1.73 -0.93
N GLN A 216 9.44 -0.96 -1.62
CA GLN A 216 10.66 -0.38 -1.05
C GLN A 216 10.37 0.66 0.03
N ASN A 217 9.30 1.45 -0.15
CA ASN A 217 8.93 2.54 0.73
C ASN A 217 7.71 2.23 1.62
N ALA A 218 7.29 0.96 1.70
CA ALA A 218 6.10 0.54 2.43
C ALA A 218 6.10 0.98 3.91
N HIS A 219 7.27 1.06 4.53
CA HIS A 219 7.43 1.53 5.91
C HIS A 219 7.09 3.04 6.06
N GLU A 220 7.29 3.87 5.03
CA GLU A 220 6.93 5.29 5.04
C GLU A 220 5.42 5.52 4.88
N LEU A 221 4.73 4.56 4.24
CA LEU A 221 3.29 4.57 4.04
C LEU A 221 2.50 4.15 5.29
N LEU A 222 3.17 3.57 6.29
CA LEU A 222 2.58 3.21 7.58
C LEU A 222 2.65 4.38 8.57
N GLY A 223 1.72 5.32 8.43
CA GLY A 223 1.51 6.39 9.39
C GLY A 223 0.70 5.94 10.62
N ARG A 224 0.45 6.86 11.54
CA ARG A 224 -0.36 6.58 12.76
C ARG A 224 -1.80 6.24 12.42
N GLN A 225 -2.36 6.86 11.39
CA GLN A 225 -3.72 6.63 10.95
C GLN A 225 -3.89 5.23 10.36
N GLU A 226 -2.96 4.80 9.50
CA GLU A 226 -2.96 3.46 8.93
C GLU A 226 -2.80 2.38 10.00
N VAL A 227 -1.91 2.61 10.98
CA VAL A 227 -1.76 1.70 12.13
C VAL A 227 -3.04 1.65 12.96
N GLN A 228 -3.69 2.80 13.23
CA GLN A 228 -4.96 2.81 13.95
C GLN A 228 -6.03 2.03 13.19
N GLN A 229 -6.14 2.20 11.87
CA GLN A 229 -7.08 1.44 11.04
C GLN A 229 -6.81 -0.08 11.12
N LEU A 230 -5.54 -0.49 11.12
CA LEU A 230 -5.17 -1.90 11.29
C LEU A 230 -5.60 -2.42 12.66
N LEU A 231 -5.39 -1.66 13.74
CA LEU A 231 -5.83 -2.02 15.09
C LEU A 231 -7.37 -2.09 15.18
N ASP A 232 -8.08 -1.18 14.54
CA ASP A 232 -9.55 -1.17 14.50
C ASP A 232 -10.10 -2.42 13.78
N VAL A 233 -9.45 -2.89 12.73
CA VAL A 233 -9.81 -4.14 12.04
C VAL A 233 -9.65 -5.35 12.97
N VAL A 234 -8.55 -5.44 13.72
CA VAL A 234 -8.33 -6.52 14.70
C VAL A 234 -9.28 -6.42 15.87
N SER A 235 -9.54 -5.22 16.38
CA SER A 235 -10.44 -4.95 17.51
C SER A 235 -11.85 -5.49 17.30
N LYS A 236 -12.33 -5.54 16.05
CA LYS A 236 -13.66 -6.12 15.74
C LYS A 236 -13.81 -7.58 16.16
N LYS A 237 -12.71 -8.35 16.15
CA LYS A 237 -12.70 -9.78 16.51
C LYS A 237 -11.98 -10.05 17.83
N HIS A 238 -10.99 -9.26 18.15
CA HIS A 238 -10.08 -9.45 19.29
C HIS A 238 -9.91 -8.13 20.09
N PRO A 239 -11.01 -7.56 20.67
CA PRO A 239 -10.96 -6.26 21.35
C PRO A 239 -10.01 -6.25 22.55
N LYS A 240 -9.91 -7.35 23.29
CA LYS A 240 -9.04 -7.44 24.46
C LYS A 240 -7.56 -7.35 24.12
N ALA A 241 -7.12 -8.01 23.06
CA ALA A 241 -5.72 -7.96 22.62
C ALA A 241 -5.30 -6.53 22.24
N VAL A 242 -6.21 -5.77 21.58
CA VAL A 242 -5.97 -4.37 21.24
C VAL A 242 -5.95 -3.49 22.47
N GLU A 243 -6.85 -3.71 23.42
CA GLU A 243 -6.88 -2.98 24.70
C GLU A 243 -5.57 -3.22 25.50
N GLU A 244 -5.11 -4.46 25.60
CA GLU A 244 -3.89 -4.81 26.33
C GLU A 244 -2.66 -4.16 25.70
N VAL A 245 -2.49 -4.23 24.38
CA VAL A 245 -1.33 -3.62 23.71
C VAL A 245 -1.34 -2.10 23.80
N THR A 246 -2.50 -1.44 23.68
CA THR A 246 -2.61 0.02 23.74
C THR A 246 -2.41 0.54 25.17
N ASN A 247 -2.74 -0.24 26.19
CA ASN A 247 -2.41 0.04 27.59
C ASN A 247 -0.91 -0.18 27.87
N ALA A 248 -0.31 -1.19 27.23
CA ALA A 248 1.10 -1.50 27.41
C ALA A 248 2.03 -0.55 26.65
N LEU A 249 1.69 -0.14 25.43
CA LEU A 249 2.57 0.61 24.52
C LEU A 249 1.87 1.81 23.89
N PRO A 250 2.57 2.96 23.77
CA PRO A 250 2.11 4.07 22.95
C PRO A 250 1.99 3.67 21.47
N LEU A 251 0.99 4.22 20.76
CA LEU A 251 0.76 3.96 19.33
C LEU A 251 2.01 4.17 18.47
N GLY A 252 2.85 5.17 18.80
CA GLY A 252 4.09 5.43 18.07
C GLY A 252 5.14 4.31 18.21
N VAL A 253 5.15 3.55 19.30
CA VAL A 253 6.03 2.38 19.47
C VAL A 253 5.50 1.22 18.62
N ILE A 254 4.18 0.97 18.65
CA ILE A 254 3.53 -0.05 17.81
C ILE A 254 3.81 0.26 16.34
N GLN A 255 3.59 1.51 15.92
CA GLN A 255 3.90 1.97 14.56
C GLN A 255 5.34 1.65 14.19
N LYS A 256 6.30 1.99 15.05
CA LYS A 256 7.72 1.79 14.75
C LYS A 256 8.08 0.32 14.59
N VAL A 257 7.50 -0.58 15.41
CA VAL A 257 7.68 -2.03 15.26
C VAL A 257 7.11 -2.51 13.92
N LEU A 258 5.90 -2.11 13.55
CA LEU A 258 5.30 -2.47 12.27
C LEU A 258 6.14 -1.94 11.09
N GLN A 259 6.63 -0.69 11.17
CA GLN A 259 7.53 -0.12 10.18
C GLN A 259 8.84 -0.92 10.04
N ASN A 260 9.45 -1.33 11.17
CA ASN A 260 10.67 -2.13 11.16
C ASN A 260 10.45 -3.49 10.47
N LEU A 261 9.33 -4.18 10.77
CA LEU A 261 8.98 -5.44 10.14
C LEU A 261 8.82 -5.29 8.62
N VAL A 262 8.03 -4.32 8.20
CA VAL A 262 7.76 -4.05 6.77
C VAL A 262 9.02 -3.63 6.02
N LYS A 263 9.89 -2.83 6.63
CA LYS A 263 11.18 -2.42 6.09
C LYS A 263 12.11 -3.62 5.80
N GLU A 264 12.01 -4.66 6.62
CA GLU A 264 12.70 -5.92 6.40
C GLU A 264 11.88 -6.93 5.57
N ARG A 265 10.84 -6.47 4.87
CA ARG A 265 9.94 -7.29 4.03
C ARG A 265 9.22 -8.40 4.78
N VAL A 266 9.07 -8.27 6.10
CA VAL A 266 8.28 -9.19 6.92
C VAL A 266 6.81 -8.79 6.85
N SER A 267 5.96 -9.75 6.46
CA SER A 267 4.51 -9.54 6.40
C SER A 267 3.93 -9.29 7.80
N ILE A 268 3.13 -8.24 7.92
CA ILE A 268 2.38 -7.92 9.14
C ILE A 268 0.93 -8.42 9.09
N ARG A 269 0.61 -9.32 8.15
CA ARG A 269 -0.74 -9.86 7.96
C ARG A 269 -1.26 -10.59 9.20
N ASP A 270 -0.39 -11.29 9.92
CA ASP A 270 -0.72 -11.89 11.22
C ASP A 270 -0.60 -10.86 12.34
N LEU A 271 -1.43 -9.81 12.23
CA LEU A 271 -1.40 -8.69 13.17
C LEU A 271 -1.81 -9.11 14.58
N LEU A 272 -2.64 -10.15 14.73
CA LEU A 272 -3.01 -10.67 16.05
C LEU A 272 -1.79 -11.18 16.82
N THR A 273 -0.99 -12.07 16.22
CA THR A 273 0.26 -12.57 16.84
C THR A 273 1.22 -11.43 17.17
N ILE A 274 1.30 -10.43 16.30
CA ILE A 274 2.14 -9.24 16.54
C ILE A 274 1.65 -8.48 17.78
N ILE A 275 0.35 -8.20 17.86
CA ILE A 275 -0.25 -7.42 18.95
C ILE A 275 -0.13 -8.16 20.28
N GLU A 276 -0.43 -9.46 20.32
CA GLU A 276 -0.30 -10.28 21.52
C GLU A 276 1.16 -10.32 22.00
N THR A 277 2.12 -10.49 21.09
CA THR A 277 3.55 -10.41 21.43
C THR A 277 3.93 -9.04 22.01
N LEU A 278 3.43 -7.96 21.41
CA LEU A 278 3.69 -6.61 21.91
C LEU A 278 3.04 -6.36 23.27
N ALA A 279 1.88 -6.93 23.54
CA ALA A 279 1.23 -6.87 24.86
C ALA A 279 2.04 -7.60 25.94
N ASP A 280 2.56 -8.79 25.61
CA ASP A 280 3.36 -9.61 26.51
C ASP A 280 4.70 -8.95 26.89
N TYR A 281 5.42 -8.42 25.89
CA TYR A 281 6.77 -7.87 26.11
C TYR A 281 6.79 -6.36 26.32
N GLY A 282 5.72 -5.64 25.99
CA GLY A 282 5.57 -4.21 26.21
C GLY A 282 5.77 -3.72 27.65
N PRO A 283 5.35 -4.45 28.70
CA PRO A 283 5.69 -4.12 30.09
C PRO A 283 7.19 -4.20 30.40
N MET A 284 7.95 -5.05 29.71
CA MET A 284 9.38 -5.28 29.97
C MET A 284 10.27 -4.25 29.28
N THR A 285 9.90 -3.80 28.07
CA THR A 285 10.67 -2.83 27.28
C THR A 285 9.78 -1.99 26.38
N LYS A 286 10.18 -0.73 26.15
CA LYS A 286 9.55 0.18 25.19
C LYS A 286 10.43 0.40 23.94
N ASP A 287 11.60 -0.26 23.88
CA ASP A 287 12.50 -0.17 22.73
C ASP A 287 11.87 -0.90 21.53
N PRO A 288 11.49 -0.18 20.46
CA PRO A 288 10.83 -0.78 19.31
C PRO A 288 11.74 -1.76 18.55
N ASP A 289 13.05 -1.59 18.59
CA ASP A 289 13.99 -2.51 17.94
C ASP A 289 14.04 -3.86 18.66
N ILE A 290 14.02 -3.85 20.00
CA ILE A 290 13.97 -5.09 20.81
C ILE A 290 12.61 -5.77 20.64
N LEU A 291 11.52 -5.00 20.69
CA LEU A 291 10.18 -5.53 20.48
C LEU A 291 10.04 -6.17 19.08
N THR A 292 10.66 -5.57 18.06
CA THR A 292 10.68 -6.14 16.69
C THR A 292 11.33 -7.52 16.69
N GLU A 293 12.44 -7.75 17.42
CA GLU A 293 13.09 -9.05 17.50
C GLU A 293 12.18 -10.11 18.16
N TYR A 294 11.47 -9.76 19.24
CA TYR A 294 10.50 -10.68 19.85
C TYR A 294 9.36 -11.04 18.90
N VAL A 295 8.82 -10.05 18.19
CA VAL A 295 7.77 -10.29 17.18
C VAL A 295 8.29 -11.19 16.07
N ARG A 296 9.49 -10.95 15.54
CA ARG A 296 10.11 -11.77 14.49
C ARG A 296 10.24 -13.24 14.92
N GLN A 297 10.64 -13.51 16.17
CA GLN A 297 10.70 -14.87 16.71
C GLN A 297 9.33 -15.57 16.69
N LYS A 298 8.27 -14.86 17.04
CA LYS A 298 6.90 -15.41 16.98
C LYS A 298 6.41 -15.62 15.55
N LEU A 299 6.84 -14.78 14.61
CA LEU A 299 6.53 -14.88 13.18
C LEU A 299 7.49 -15.82 12.43
N SER A 300 8.37 -16.55 13.10
CA SER A 300 9.42 -17.40 12.51
C SER A 300 8.95 -18.27 11.36
N ARG A 301 7.81 -18.93 11.48
CA ARG A 301 7.23 -19.77 10.42
C ARG A 301 6.85 -18.96 9.19
N ALA A 302 6.25 -17.78 9.38
CA ALA A 302 5.85 -16.90 8.29
C ALA A 302 7.06 -16.29 7.58
N ILE A 303 8.13 -15.99 8.33
CA ILE A 303 9.39 -15.45 7.80
C ILE A 303 10.14 -16.50 6.99
N VAL A 304 10.29 -17.73 7.52
CA VAL A 304 11.14 -18.75 6.92
C VAL A 304 10.47 -19.48 5.75
N LYS A 305 9.14 -19.70 5.82
CA LYS A 305 8.42 -20.46 4.78
C LYS A 305 8.67 -19.99 3.33
N PRO A 306 8.62 -18.71 3.00
CA PRO A 306 8.87 -18.22 1.64
C PRO A 306 10.35 -18.26 1.22
N LEU A 307 11.26 -18.54 2.15
CA LEU A 307 12.71 -18.60 1.92
C LEU A 307 13.22 -20.02 1.68
N LEU A 308 12.35 -21.03 1.88
CA LEU A 308 12.69 -22.42 1.61
C LEU A 308 12.76 -22.63 0.10
N GLU A 309 13.78 -23.36 -0.33
CA GLU A 309 13.86 -23.81 -1.71
C GLU A 309 12.88 -24.97 -2.00
N GLU A 310 12.81 -25.42 -3.24
CA GLU A 310 11.84 -26.45 -3.67
C GLU A 310 12.00 -27.78 -2.93
N ASP A 311 13.23 -28.08 -2.46
CA ASP A 311 13.55 -29.27 -1.65
C ASP A 311 13.20 -29.12 -0.16
N GLY A 312 12.68 -27.95 0.25
CA GLY A 312 12.32 -27.66 1.65
C GLY A 312 13.51 -27.36 2.55
N VAL A 313 14.69 -27.12 2.00
CA VAL A 313 15.92 -26.77 2.74
C VAL A 313 16.08 -25.25 2.76
N LEU A 314 16.52 -24.72 3.90
CA LEU A 314 16.93 -23.33 4.04
C LEU A 314 18.44 -23.22 3.86
N ARG A 315 18.88 -22.70 2.72
CA ARG A 315 20.29 -22.46 2.43
C ARG A 315 20.70 -21.10 2.93
N VAL A 316 21.82 -21.05 3.68
CA VAL A 316 22.25 -19.82 4.37
C VAL A 316 23.75 -19.61 4.27
N LEU A 317 24.12 -18.34 4.34
CA LEU A 317 25.50 -17.93 4.62
C LEU A 317 25.64 -17.78 6.15
N THR A 318 26.71 -18.28 6.71
CA THR A 318 27.03 -18.11 8.13
C THR A 318 28.23 -17.19 8.31
N LEU A 319 28.33 -16.56 9.47
CA LEU A 319 29.49 -15.75 9.84
C LEU A 319 30.51 -16.64 10.57
N ASP A 320 31.79 -16.41 10.32
CA ASP A 320 32.85 -16.99 11.15
C ASP A 320 32.67 -16.53 12.62
N PRO A 321 32.86 -17.40 13.62
CA PRO A 321 32.69 -17.04 15.01
C PRO A 321 33.51 -15.82 15.47
N SER A 322 34.71 -15.64 14.90
CA SER A 322 35.56 -14.48 15.20
C SER A 322 34.94 -13.18 14.71
N LEU A 323 34.28 -13.21 13.55
CA LEU A 323 33.58 -12.07 12.99
C LEU A 323 32.33 -11.73 13.80
N GLU A 324 31.55 -12.73 14.22
CA GLU A 324 30.40 -12.51 15.12
C GLU A 324 30.84 -11.86 16.43
N GLU A 325 31.93 -12.35 17.04
CA GLU A 325 32.46 -11.80 18.29
C GLU A 325 32.97 -10.37 18.10
N GLN A 326 33.60 -10.07 16.96
CA GLN A 326 34.06 -8.73 16.64
C GLN A 326 32.88 -7.76 16.50
N ILE A 327 31.76 -8.17 15.86
CA ILE A 327 30.54 -7.35 15.79
C ILE A 327 29.94 -7.19 17.19
N ARG A 328 29.82 -8.26 17.97
CA ARG A 328 29.21 -8.28 19.29
C ARG A 328 29.93 -7.37 20.29
N SER A 329 31.25 -7.46 20.34
CA SER A 329 32.08 -6.67 21.25
C SER A 329 32.07 -5.16 20.95
N ASN A 330 31.67 -4.77 19.76
CA ASN A 330 31.55 -3.36 19.35
C ASN A 330 30.10 -2.82 19.42
N ILE A 331 29.17 -3.56 20.01
CA ILE A 331 27.82 -3.07 20.30
C ILE A 331 27.85 -2.32 21.62
N GLN A 332 27.54 -1.03 21.58
CA GLN A 332 27.45 -0.15 22.75
C GLN A 332 25.98 0.10 23.09
N GLN A 333 25.66 -0.03 24.37
CA GLN A 333 24.34 0.34 24.90
C GLN A 333 24.40 1.78 25.45
N THR A 334 23.44 2.60 25.03
CA THR A 334 23.24 3.96 25.50
C THR A 334 21.80 4.15 25.98
N GLU A 335 21.50 5.25 26.64
CA GLU A 335 20.13 5.60 27.03
C GLU A 335 19.18 5.74 25.81
N GLN A 336 19.72 6.03 24.63
CA GLN A 336 18.98 6.19 23.38
C GLN A 336 18.83 4.90 22.57
N GLY A 337 19.35 3.79 23.07
CA GLY A 337 19.34 2.49 22.41
C GLY A 337 20.72 1.87 22.23
N SER A 338 20.79 0.83 21.43
CA SER A 338 22.00 0.05 21.20
C SER A 338 22.52 0.30 19.79
N PHE A 339 23.81 0.64 19.67
CA PHE A 339 24.45 1.02 18.42
C PHE A 339 25.72 0.21 18.18
N LEU A 340 25.98 -0.10 16.93
CA LEU A 340 27.22 -0.73 16.48
C LEU A 340 28.27 0.37 16.21
N THR A 341 29.38 0.32 16.96
CA THR A 341 30.47 1.29 16.87
C THR A 341 31.73 0.59 16.38
N LEU A 342 31.87 0.45 15.05
CA LEU A 342 33.02 -0.17 14.40
C LEU A 342 33.98 0.89 13.83
N ASP A 343 35.28 0.58 13.82
CA ASP A 343 36.21 1.32 13.00
C ASP A 343 35.76 1.31 11.53
N PRO A 344 35.76 2.46 10.83
CA PRO A 344 35.28 2.52 9.44
C PRO A 344 35.95 1.53 8.49
N ARG A 345 37.23 1.19 8.70
CA ARG A 345 37.96 0.20 7.90
C ARG A 345 37.42 -1.21 8.14
N ILE A 346 37.15 -1.54 9.40
CA ILE A 346 36.56 -2.83 9.77
C ILE A 346 35.14 -2.94 9.20
N ALA A 347 34.32 -1.90 9.36
CA ALA A 347 32.97 -1.86 8.81
C ALA A 347 32.97 -2.09 7.29
N GLN A 348 33.90 -1.41 6.58
CA GLN A 348 34.04 -1.56 5.13
C GLN A 348 34.53 -2.98 4.74
N ALA A 349 35.45 -3.57 5.51
CA ALA A 349 35.92 -4.94 5.28
C ALA A 349 34.78 -5.96 5.45
N ILE A 350 33.96 -5.81 6.50
CA ILE A 350 32.76 -6.63 6.73
C ILE A 350 31.80 -6.52 5.55
N VAL A 351 31.46 -5.30 5.15
CA VAL A 351 30.53 -5.06 4.03
C VAL A 351 31.05 -5.67 2.73
N ASN A 352 32.33 -5.49 2.41
CA ASN A 352 32.93 -6.03 1.18
C ASN A 352 32.94 -7.57 1.19
N SER A 353 33.32 -8.20 2.32
CA SER A 353 33.32 -9.65 2.45
C SER A 353 31.91 -10.23 2.28
N ILE A 354 30.90 -9.60 2.90
CA ILE A 354 29.49 -10.00 2.74
C ILE A 354 29.02 -9.79 1.31
N LYS A 355 29.32 -8.65 0.69
CA LYS A 355 28.94 -8.36 -0.69
C LYS A 355 29.47 -9.42 -1.66
N ASN A 356 30.75 -9.76 -1.57
CA ASN A 356 31.37 -10.79 -2.41
C ASN A 356 30.72 -12.17 -2.20
N ALA A 357 30.42 -12.54 -0.93
CA ALA A 357 29.75 -13.79 -0.63
C ALA A 357 28.31 -13.84 -1.18
N VAL A 358 27.60 -12.74 -1.07
CA VAL A 358 26.24 -12.60 -1.61
C VAL A 358 26.24 -12.71 -3.13
N GLU A 359 27.16 -12.05 -3.82
CA GLU A 359 27.29 -12.13 -5.29
C GLU A 359 27.55 -13.59 -5.73
N GLN A 360 28.46 -14.31 -5.08
CA GLN A 360 28.76 -15.72 -5.39
C GLN A 360 27.54 -16.63 -5.19
N VAL A 361 26.74 -16.40 -4.15
CA VAL A 361 25.55 -17.20 -3.84
C VAL A 361 24.44 -16.93 -4.86
N ILE A 362 24.25 -15.67 -5.25
CA ILE A 362 23.28 -15.29 -6.29
C ILE A 362 23.68 -15.88 -7.66
N GLU A 363 24.97 -15.88 -8.02
CA GLU A 363 25.46 -16.51 -9.26
C GLU A 363 25.18 -18.03 -9.31
N GLN A 364 25.11 -18.68 -8.14
CA GLN A 364 24.73 -20.09 -8.02
C GLN A 364 23.20 -20.32 -8.06
N GLY A 365 22.41 -19.25 -8.15
CA GLY A 365 20.96 -19.31 -8.22
C GLY A 365 20.26 -19.39 -6.86
N HIS A 366 20.97 -19.18 -5.75
CA HIS A 366 20.40 -19.21 -4.40
C HIS A 366 20.03 -17.81 -3.89
N GLN A 367 19.15 -17.76 -2.91
CA GLN A 367 18.83 -16.53 -2.22
C GLN A 367 19.93 -16.15 -1.21
N ALA A 368 20.24 -14.86 -1.13
CA ALA A 368 21.23 -14.35 -0.18
C ALA A 368 20.63 -14.20 1.23
N ILE A 369 20.78 -15.24 2.06
CA ILE A 369 20.27 -15.30 3.43
C ILE A 369 21.45 -15.47 4.38
N ILE A 370 21.66 -14.51 5.28
CA ILE A 370 22.70 -14.57 6.32
C ILE A 370 22.06 -15.03 7.61
N LEU A 371 22.62 -16.07 8.23
CA LEU A 371 22.26 -16.56 9.55
C LEU A 371 23.30 -16.14 10.57
N CYS A 372 22.85 -15.51 11.68
CA CYS A 372 23.74 -15.04 12.73
C CYS A 372 23.10 -15.18 14.13
N SER A 373 23.86 -14.83 15.16
CA SER A 373 23.33 -14.82 16.53
C SER A 373 22.30 -13.71 16.75
N PRO A 374 21.28 -13.93 17.61
CA PRO A 374 20.22 -12.94 17.86
C PRO A 374 20.74 -11.60 18.36
N SER A 375 21.84 -11.60 19.11
CA SER A 375 22.43 -10.38 19.68
C SER A 375 22.98 -9.40 18.66
N ILE A 376 23.40 -9.88 17.46
CA ILE A 376 24.00 -9.04 16.42
C ILE A 376 23.07 -8.80 15.22
N ARG A 377 22.00 -9.61 15.08
CA ARG A 377 21.15 -9.60 13.86
C ARG A 377 20.71 -8.19 13.44
N ARG A 378 20.05 -7.45 14.34
CA ARG A 378 19.55 -6.10 14.05
C ARG A 378 20.65 -5.11 13.67
N HIS A 379 21.80 -5.21 14.30
CA HIS A 379 22.95 -4.35 14.06
C HIS A 379 23.62 -4.66 12.71
N LEU A 380 23.74 -5.95 12.40
CA LEU A 380 24.25 -6.42 11.12
C LEU A 380 23.30 -5.99 9.99
N ARG A 381 21.97 -6.19 10.15
CA ARG A 381 20.99 -5.74 9.16
C ARG A 381 21.09 -4.24 8.91
N ARG A 382 21.19 -3.42 9.96
CA ARG A 382 21.34 -1.97 9.84
C ARG A 382 22.63 -1.56 9.13
N LEU A 383 23.72 -2.26 9.37
CA LEU A 383 24.98 -2.05 8.67
C LEU A 383 24.87 -2.36 7.17
N LEU A 384 24.18 -3.43 6.81
CA LEU A 384 24.06 -3.91 5.43
C LEU A 384 22.97 -3.19 4.62
N GLU A 385 22.02 -2.57 5.25
CA GLU A 385 20.83 -1.96 4.62
C GLU A 385 21.20 -1.02 3.46
N ARG A 386 22.27 -0.24 3.63
CA ARG A 386 22.71 0.74 2.63
C ARG A 386 23.53 0.12 1.49
N PHE A 387 24.25 -0.97 1.75
CA PHE A 387 25.24 -1.52 0.81
C PHE A 387 24.75 -2.78 0.11
N VAL A 388 23.94 -3.59 0.79
CA VAL A 388 23.39 -4.84 0.29
C VAL A 388 21.92 -4.93 0.67
N PRO A 389 21.03 -4.08 0.12
CA PRO A 389 19.63 -3.94 0.57
C PRO A 389 18.82 -5.22 0.43
N ASN A 390 19.14 -6.06 -0.54
CA ASN A 390 18.40 -7.29 -0.85
C ASN A 390 18.81 -8.51 -0.01
N VAL A 391 19.85 -8.40 0.85
CA VAL A 391 20.25 -9.50 1.73
C VAL A 391 19.25 -9.66 2.87
N ILE A 392 18.88 -10.91 3.15
CA ILE A 392 18.02 -11.25 4.29
C ILE A 392 18.91 -11.66 5.46
N VAL A 393 18.68 -11.07 6.63
CA VAL A 393 19.43 -11.43 7.85
C VAL A 393 18.47 -12.08 8.84
N LEU A 394 18.73 -13.36 9.13
CA LEU A 394 17.99 -14.16 10.10
C LEU A 394 18.85 -14.43 11.34
N SER A 395 18.19 -14.61 12.46
CA SER A 395 18.82 -15.11 13.67
C SER A 395 18.50 -16.59 13.91
N HIS A 396 19.35 -17.29 14.64
CA HIS A 396 19.10 -18.69 15.03
C HIS A 396 17.76 -18.87 15.77
N SER A 397 17.30 -17.86 16.49
CA SER A 397 16.02 -17.89 17.21
C SER A 397 14.78 -17.78 16.30
N GLU A 398 14.97 -17.39 15.04
CA GLU A 398 13.91 -17.31 14.03
C GLU A 398 13.75 -18.60 13.21
N ILE A 399 14.60 -19.60 13.42
CA ILE A 399 14.54 -20.85 12.66
C ILE A 399 13.65 -21.84 13.41
N PRO A 400 12.52 -22.29 12.80
CA PRO A 400 11.69 -23.34 13.37
C PRO A 400 12.45 -24.67 13.48
N PRO A 401 12.23 -25.47 14.55
CA PRO A 401 13.02 -26.68 14.82
C PRO A 401 12.87 -27.78 13.76
N ASN A 402 11.85 -27.72 12.93
CA ASN A 402 11.56 -28.72 11.90
C ASN A 402 12.11 -28.35 10.50
N ILE A 403 12.92 -27.29 10.40
CA ILE A 403 13.49 -26.84 9.13
C ILE A 403 14.91 -27.40 8.98
N ASN A 404 15.17 -28.02 7.84
CA ASN A 404 16.52 -28.43 7.45
C ASN A 404 17.33 -27.21 7.03
N LEU A 405 18.51 -27.07 7.63
CA LEU A 405 19.39 -25.93 7.44
C LEU A 405 20.69 -26.38 6.82
N GLU A 406 21.11 -25.72 5.73
CA GLU A 406 22.37 -25.98 5.04
C GLU A 406 23.19 -24.70 4.95
N ALA A 407 24.39 -24.73 5.52
CA ALA A 407 25.33 -23.62 5.40
C ALA A 407 26.13 -23.79 4.08
N ILE A 408 25.86 -22.95 3.10
CA ILE A 408 26.50 -23.01 1.78
C ILE A 408 27.79 -22.17 1.70
N PHE A 409 27.94 -21.18 2.59
CA PHE A 409 29.12 -20.32 2.62
C PHE A 409 29.40 -19.82 4.03
N ILE A 410 30.70 -19.69 4.39
CA ILE A 410 31.16 -19.10 5.66
C ILE A 410 31.87 -17.79 5.35
N ILE A 411 31.32 -16.68 5.81
CA ILE A 411 31.87 -15.33 5.62
C ILE A 411 32.98 -15.10 6.63
N LYS A 412 34.16 -14.73 6.13
CA LYS A 412 35.36 -14.40 6.90
C LYS A 412 35.91 -13.04 6.46
N ILE A 413 36.66 -12.38 7.35
CA ILE A 413 37.43 -11.16 7.06
C ILE A 413 38.90 -11.49 6.99
#